data_86bf8e021353c38d6de08514b430b535
#
_entry.id   86bf8e021353c38d6de08514b430b535
#
_cell.length_a   1.000
_cell.length_b   1.000
_cell.length_c   1.000
_cell.angle_alpha   90.00
_cell.angle_beta   90.00
_cell.angle_gamma   90.00
#
_symmetry.space_group_name_H-M   'P 1'
#
loop_
_entity.id
_entity.type
_entity.pdbx_description
1 polymer ?
#
loop_
_entity_poly.entity_id
_entity_poly.type
_entity_poly.pdbx_seq_one_letter_code
_entity_poly.pdbx_strand_id
1 'polypeptide(L)'
;SVGIKQDLSDMIYNVDPSATPFYSKCSKTKAKNTLVEWQTQALRNSAVNAHIEGDATSADAVTPTVRLGARTQIFKNAVVVSDTDEAVDNAGRAKELAYQTLLIAKEQKLDIEKALFANQGNVVGSSTAARKTGGVPSWLITNVNFQSGNSGANPTGDGTDARTDDGTATAF
;
A
#
# COMPACT_ATOMS: atom_id res chain seq x y z
N SER A 1 -22.33 26.00 43.13
CA SER A 1 -21.82 25.13 44.19
C SER A 1 -20.31 25.02 44.07
N VAL A 2 -19.61 25.40 45.12
CA VAL A 2 -18.16 25.35 45.22
C VAL A 2 -17.81 23.94 45.73
N GLY A 3 -17.01 23.19 45.00
CA GLY A 3 -16.48 21.90 45.48
C GLY A 3 -17.00 20.60 44.82
N ILE A 4 -17.73 20.68 43.70
CA ILE A 4 -18.07 19.50 42.95
C ILE A 4 -16.82 19.08 42.14
N LYS A 5 -16.21 17.93 42.51
CA LYS A 5 -15.14 17.30 41.79
C LYS A 5 -15.71 16.64 40.52
N GLN A 6 -15.12 16.91 39.37
CA GLN A 6 -15.49 16.21 38.16
C GLN A 6 -15.05 14.75 38.26
N ASP A 7 -15.98 13.84 38.00
CA ASP A 7 -15.72 12.40 37.92
C ASP A 7 -15.35 12.06 36.47
N LEU A 8 -14.06 11.91 36.22
CA LEU A 8 -13.52 11.55 34.93
C LEU A 8 -13.22 10.05 34.92
N SER A 9 -13.75 9.34 33.95
CA SER A 9 -13.47 7.91 33.78
C SER A 9 -11.99 7.68 33.47
N ASP A 10 -11.37 6.73 34.17
CA ASP A 10 -9.99 6.30 33.91
C ASP A 10 -9.85 5.41 32.65
N MET A 11 -10.94 5.18 31.93
CA MET A 11 -10.95 4.34 30.72
C MET A 11 -11.09 5.19 29.47
N ILE A 12 -10.18 5.01 28.53
CA ILE A 12 -10.19 5.63 27.19
C ILE A 12 -10.76 4.64 26.19
N TYR A 13 -11.86 5.01 25.54
CA TYR A 13 -12.48 4.23 24.49
C TYR A 13 -11.99 4.69 23.12
N ASN A 14 -11.44 3.74 22.34
CA ASN A 14 -11.08 4.02 20.95
C ASN A 14 -12.33 3.86 20.07
N VAL A 15 -12.75 4.93 19.41
CA VAL A 15 -13.97 4.98 18.60
C VAL A 15 -13.72 4.59 17.15
N ASP A 16 -12.48 4.79 16.68
CA ASP A 16 -12.15 4.58 15.27
C ASP A 16 -11.77 3.13 14.95
N PRO A 17 -12.21 2.59 13.79
CA PRO A 17 -11.78 1.29 13.35
C PRO A 17 -10.28 1.27 13.05
N SER A 18 -9.54 0.39 13.69
CA SER A 18 -8.08 0.25 13.52
C SER A 18 -7.67 -1.06 12.81
N ALA A 19 -8.62 -1.74 12.17
CA ALA A 19 -8.36 -3.00 11.49
C ALA A 19 -7.62 -2.77 10.16
N THR A 20 -6.48 -3.45 9.98
CA THR A 20 -5.68 -3.45 8.75
C THR A 20 -5.53 -4.87 8.22
N PRO A 21 -6.60 -5.45 7.62
CA PRO A 21 -6.62 -6.86 7.25
C PRO A 21 -5.62 -7.19 6.12
N PHE A 22 -5.46 -6.32 5.15
CA PHE A 22 -4.56 -6.55 4.03
C PHE A 22 -3.11 -6.49 4.48
N TYR A 23 -2.71 -5.42 5.16
CA TYR A 23 -1.36 -5.29 5.72
C TYR A 23 -0.98 -6.46 6.64
N SER A 24 -1.95 -6.98 7.42
CA SER A 24 -1.73 -8.07 8.36
C SER A 24 -1.56 -9.43 7.66
N LYS A 25 -2.25 -9.66 6.53
CA LYS A 25 -2.22 -10.91 5.77
C LYS A 25 -1.06 -10.98 4.77
N CYS A 26 -0.54 -9.84 4.32
CA CYS A 26 0.58 -9.82 3.39
C CYS A 26 1.87 -10.32 4.05
N SER A 27 2.61 -11.15 3.33
CA SER A 27 3.97 -11.52 3.71
C SER A 27 4.90 -10.31 3.66
N LYS A 28 5.87 -10.26 4.56
CA LYS A 28 6.82 -9.17 4.69
C LYS A 28 8.21 -9.63 4.31
N THR A 29 8.88 -8.85 3.46
CA THR A 29 10.26 -9.09 3.05
C THR A 29 11.08 -7.80 3.17
N LYS A 30 12.41 -7.94 3.18
CA LYS A 30 13.32 -6.80 3.24
C LYS A 30 13.72 -6.38 1.83
N ALA A 31 13.46 -5.14 1.47
CA ALA A 31 13.97 -4.53 0.25
C ALA A 31 15.44 -4.13 0.45
N LYS A 32 16.30 -4.44 -0.52
CA LYS A 32 17.72 -4.04 -0.52
C LYS A 32 17.97 -2.76 -1.30
N ASN A 33 16.98 -2.30 -2.09
CA ASN A 33 17.06 -1.10 -2.91
C ASN A 33 15.74 -0.33 -2.86
N THR A 34 15.74 0.88 -3.33
CA THR A 34 14.56 1.74 -3.46
C THR A 34 13.63 1.29 -4.59
N LEU A 35 14.14 0.61 -5.59
CA LEU A 35 13.41 -0.09 -6.63
C LEU A 35 13.57 -1.59 -6.41
N VAL A 36 12.47 -2.29 -6.21
CA VAL A 36 12.41 -3.74 -6.08
C VAL A 36 11.91 -4.28 -7.41
N GLU A 37 12.69 -5.15 -8.05
CA GLU A 37 12.38 -5.69 -9.37
C GLU A 37 12.25 -7.22 -9.32
N TRP A 38 11.37 -7.74 -10.16
CA TRP A 38 11.21 -9.17 -10.40
C TRP A 38 10.89 -9.43 -11.87
N GLN A 39 10.99 -10.69 -12.27
CA GLN A 39 10.72 -11.10 -13.64
C GLN A 39 9.51 -11.98 -13.70
N THR A 40 8.70 -11.79 -14.74
CA THR A 40 7.56 -12.61 -15.06
C THR A 40 7.71 -13.18 -16.46
N GLN A 41 7.15 -14.37 -16.70
CA GLN A 41 7.09 -14.98 -18.01
C GLN A 41 5.70 -15.58 -18.23
N ALA A 42 5.07 -15.22 -19.31
CA ALA A 42 3.80 -15.80 -19.72
C ALA A 42 4.04 -17.07 -20.53
N LEU A 43 3.22 -18.08 -20.33
CA LEU A 43 3.14 -19.21 -21.23
C LEU A 43 2.43 -18.79 -22.52
N ARG A 44 2.77 -19.43 -23.65
CA ARG A 44 2.01 -19.24 -24.87
C ARG A 44 0.56 -19.70 -24.69
N ASN A 45 -0.33 -19.13 -25.45
CA ASN A 45 -1.70 -19.61 -25.49
C ASN A 45 -1.74 -21.04 -26.02
N SER A 46 -2.68 -21.84 -25.53
CA SER A 46 -2.93 -23.18 -26.06
C SER A 46 -3.32 -23.10 -27.53
N ALA A 47 -2.75 -23.96 -28.34
CA ALA A 47 -3.07 -24.07 -29.78
C ALA A 47 -3.26 -25.55 -30.13
N VAL A 48 -3.91 -25.80 -31.24
CA VAL A 48 -3.98 -27.16 -31.81
C VAL A 48 -2.58 -27.53 -32.23
N ASN A 49 -2.04 -28.59 -31.62
CA ASN A 49 -0.68 -29.08 -31.85
C ASN A 49 -0.72 -30.49 -32.47
N ALA A 50 -1.54 -30.67 -33.51
CA ALA A 50 -1.63 -31.87 -34.27
C ALA A 50 -0.72 -31.74 -35.51
N HIS A 51 0.17 -32.70 -35.68
CA HIS A 51 1.12 -32.76 -36.78
C HIS A 51 0.90 -34.01 -37.66
N ILE A 52 1.32 -33.92 -38.92
CA ILE A 52 1.29 -35.03 -39.86
C ILE A 52 2.48 -35.95 -39.55
N GLU A 53 2.27 -37.25 -39.70
CA GLU A 53 3.33 -38.21 -39.53
C GLU A 53 4.48 -37.98 -40.56
N GLY A 54 5.71 -37.84 -40.05
CA GLY A 54 6.87 -37.54 -40.88
C GLY A 54 7.11 -36.05 -41.18
N ASP A 55 6.37 -35.14 -40.54
CA ASP A 55 6.57 -33.72 -40.70
C ASP A 55 7.92 -33.23 -40.11
N ALA A 56 8.52 -32.22 -40.74
CA ALA A 56 9.78 -31.64 -40.28
C ALA A 56 9.56 -30.78 -39.05
N THR A 57 10.31 -31.02 -37.96
CA THR A 57 10.24 -30.21 -36.74
C THR A 57 10.80 -28.83 -36.96
N SER A 58 10.01 -27.80 -36.70
CA SER A 58 10.46 -26.42 -36.63
C SER A 58 10.59 -25.95 -35.16
N ALA A 59 11.57 -25.11 -34.88
CA ALA A 59 11.76 -24.59 -33.56
C ALA A 59 10.71 -23.50 -33.25
N ASP A 60 10.05 -23.57 -32.07
CA ASP A 60 9.16 -22.54 -31.57
C ASP A 60 9.96 -21.34 -31.05
N ALA A 61 9.40 -20.14 -31.23
CA ALA A 61 9.99 -18.93 -30.68
C ALA A 61 9.88 -18.91 -29.14
N VAL A 62 10.99 -18.60 -28.48
CA VAL A 62 11.04 -18.46 -27.02
C VAL A 62 10.54 -17.06 -26.63
N THR A 63 9.54 -17.01 -25.74
CA THR A 63 9.06 -15.72 -25.19
C THR A 63 10.03 -15.25 -24.12
N PRO A 64 10.59 -14.02 -24.24
CA PRO A 64 11.48 -13.48 -23.22
C PRO A 64 10.72 -13.14 -21.92
N THR A 65 11.45 -13.07 -20.80
CA THR A 65 10.91 -12.60 -19.53
C THR A 65 10.66 -11.09 -19.56
N VAL A 66 9.61 -10.65 -18.86
CA VAL A 66 9.29 -9.23 -18.66
C VAL A 66 9.71 -8.83 -17.26
N ARG A 67 10.45 -7.72 -17.14
CA ARG A 67 10.86 -7.15 -15.85
C ARG A 67 9.77 -6.22 -15.35
N LEU A 68 9.35 -6.43 -14.10
CA LEU A 68 8.41 -5.57 -13.38
C LEU A 68 9.12 -4.95 -12.18
N GLY A 69 8.69 -3.77 -11.76
CA GLY A 69 9.31 -3.05 -10.64
C GLY A 69 8.28 -2.34 -9.75
N ALA A 70 8.59 -2.28 -8.47
CA ALA A 70 7.85 -1.51 -7.49
C ALA A 70 8.81 -0.64 -6.68
N ARG A 71 8.40 0.60 -6.39
CA ARG A 71 9.19 1.52 -5.58
C ARG A 71 8.78 1.48 -4.13
N THR A 72 9.76 1.64 -3.24
CA THR A 72 9.50 1.75 -1.80
C THR A 72 9.03 3.16 -1.46
N GLN A 73 8.19 3.28 -0.44
CA GLN A 73 7.70 4.56 0.10
C GLN A 73 8.16 4.70 1.56
N ILE A 74 8.43 5.92 2.00
CA ILE A 74 8.77 6.23 3.38
C ILE A 74 7.51 6.74 4.08
N PHE A 75 7.15 6.10 5.19
CA PHE A 75 6.12 6.56 6.11
C PHE A 75 6.80 7.10 7.36
N LYS A 76 6.40 8.29 7.81
CA LYS A 76 6.98 8.95 8.97
C LYS A 76 5.92 9.65 9.77
N ASN A 77 5.78 9.26 11.04
CA ASN A 77 4.99 9.97 12.04
C ASN A 77 5.92 10.37 13.20
N ALA A 78 5.63 11.46 13.86
CA ALA A 78 6.41 11.96 14.99
C ALA A 78 5.48 12.26 16.16
N VAL A 79 5.92 11.90 17.36
CA VAL A 79 5.28 12.24 18.63
C VAL A 79 6.14 13.26 19.35
N VAL A 80 5.51 14.29 19.89
CA VAL A 80 6.14 15.24 20.80
C VAL A 80 5.24 15.33 22.03
N VAL A 81 5.79 14.99 23.18
CA VAL A 81 5.13 15.13 24.49
C VAL A 81 6.03 16.03 25.34
N SER A 82 5.46 16.94 26.10
CA SER A 82 6.24 17.82 26.99
C SER A 82 6.69 17.02 28.22
N ASP A 83 7.86 17.38 28.76
CA ASP A 83 8.39 16.76 29.97
C ASP A 83 7.46 16.98 31.17
N THR A 84 6.75 18.09 31.20
CA THR A 84 5.78 18.40 32.25
C THR A 84 4.58 17.45 32.20
N ASP A 85 4.07 17.15 31.01
CA ASP A 85 2.94 16.23 30.80
C ASP A 85 3.34 14.77 31.13
N GLU A 86 4.57 14.39 30.85
CA GLU A 86 5.10 13.06 31.20
C GLU A 86 5.37 12.92 32.72
N ALA A 87 5.58 14.05 33.44
CA ALA A 87 5.86 14.07 34.86
C ALA A 87 4.62 14.07 35.76
N VAL A 88 3.46 14.47 35.23
CA VAL A 88 2.20 14.51 35.99
C VAL A 88 1.39 13.24 35.79
N ASP A 89 0.52 12.95 36.76
CA ASP A 89 -0.42 11.82 36.65
C ASP A 89 -1.56 12.17 35.71
N ASN A 90 -1.68 11.43 34.61
CA ASN A 90 -2.73 11.57 33.63
C ASN A 90 -3.84 10.55 33.85
N ALA A 91 -5.11 10.97 33.77
CA ALA A 91 -6.24 10.10 33.90
C ALA A 91 -6.25 9.03 32.77
N GLY A 92 -6.42 7.75 33.16
CA GLY A 92 -6.55 6.63 32.24
C GLY A 92 -5.25 6.15 31.58
N ARG A 93 -4.09 6.72 31.92
CA ARG A 93 -2.77 6.30 31.35
C ARG A 93 -1.61 6.60 32.29
N ALA A 94 -0.71 5.63 32.41
CA ALA A 94 0.45 5.77 33.29
C ALA A 94 1.56 6.64 32.69
N LYS A 95 1.70 6.64 31.36
CA LYS A 95 2.73 7.41 30.62
C LYS A 95 2.18 7.87 29.27
N GLU A 96 2.23 9.17 29.05
CA GLU A 96 1.68 9.80 27.85
C GLU A 96 2.45 9.39 26.58
N LEU A 97 3.76 9.45 26.61
CA LEU A 97 4.60 9.10 25.45
C LEU A 97 4.39 7.65 24.98
N ALA A 98 4.30 6.70 25.92
CA ALA A 98 4.05 5.31 25.60
C ALA A 98 2.68 5.10 24.97
N TYR A 99 1.64 5.77 25.49
CA TYR A 99 0.29 5.71 24.96
C TYR A 99 0.21 6.29 23.55
N GLN A 100 0.76 7.49 23.32
CA GLN A 100 0.79 8.13 22.01
C GLN A 100 1.60 7.31 20.97
N THR A 101 2.70 6.69 21.38
CA THR A 101 3.47 5.80 20.51
C THR A 101 2.64 4.61 20.03
N LEU A 102 1.82 4.01 20.91
CA LEU A 102 0.92 2.92 20.53
C LEU A 102 -0.16 3.37 19.55
N LEU A 103 -0.72 4.56 19.76
CA LEU A 103 -1.73 5.13 18.84
C LEU A 103 -1.12 5.36 17.45
N ILE A 104 0.01 6.04 17.38
CA ILE A 104 0.69 6.34 16.12
C ILE A 104 1.13 5.06 15.40
N ALA A 105 1.53 4.01 16.11
CA ALA A 105 1.84 2.74 15.49
C ALA A 105 0.60 2.10 14.79
N LYS A 106 -0.60 2.30 15.33
CA LYS A 106 -1.85 1.89 14.67
C LYS A 106 -2.18 2.76 13.48
N GLU A 107 -2.09 4.09 13.64
CA GLU A 107 -2.32 5.07 12.57
C GLU A 107 -1.37 4.83 11.39
N GLN A 108 -0.10 4.55 11.64
CA GLN A 108 0.86 4.25 10.58
C GLN A 108 0.52 3.00 9.79
N LYS A 109 -0.07 1.97 10.43
CA LYS A 109 -0.57 0.80 9.70
C LYS A 109 -1.75 1.15 8.80
N LEU A 110 -2.65 2.03 9.26
CA LEU A 110 -3.76 2.53 8.44
C LEU A 110 -3.25 3.34 7.24
N ASP A 111 -2.24 4.19 7.43
CA ASP A 111 -1.61 4.96 6.35
C ASP A 111 -0.98 4.05 5.29
N ILE A 112 -0.31 2.97 5.73
CA ILE A 112 0.26 1.97 4.83
C ILE A 112 -0.86 1.27 4.04
N GLU A 113 -1.92 0.83 4.71
CA GLU A 113 -3.05 0.15 4.05
C GLU A 113 -3.74 1.08 3.06
N LYS A 114 -3.96 2.34 3.42
CA LYS A 114 -4.49 3.37 2.52
C LYS A 114 -3.61 3.56 1.28
N ALA A 115 -2.30 3.63 1.43
CA ALA A 115 -1.38 3.76 0.31
C ALA A 115 -1.39 2.54 -0.61
N LEU A 116 -1.57 1.33 -0.06
CA LEU A 116 -1.67 0.09 -0.84
C LEU A 116 -2.95 0.01 -1.68
N PHE A 117 -4.05 0.59 -1.20
CA PHE A 117 -5.33 0.62 -1.93
C PHE A 117 -5.56 1.92 -2.73
N ALA A 118 -4.69 2.91 -2.58
CA ALA A 118 -4.78 4.12 -3.38
C ALA A 118 -4.57 3.82 -4.87
N ASN A 119 -5.38 4.44 -5.73
CA ASN A 119 -5.16 4.40 -7.17
C ASN A 119 -4.03 5.36 -7.55
N GLN A 120 -2.81 4.99 -7.19
CA GLN A 120 -1.61 5.76 -7.47
C GLN A 120 -0.55 4.90 -8.14
N GLY A 121 0.19 5.48 -9.06
CA GLY A 121 1.33 4.85 -9.70
C GLY A 121 2.63 5.02 -8.89
N ASN A 122 3.70 4.40 -9.37
CA ASN A 122 5.04 4.60 -8.86
C ASN A 122 5.53 6.02 -9.16
N VAL A 123 6.07 6.69 -8.15
CA VAL A 123 6.76 7.98 -8.30
C VAL A 123 8.22 7.84 -7.86
N VAL A 124 9.13 8.27 -8.72
CA VAL A 124 10.58 8.11 -8.49
C VAL A 124 11.05 8.91 -7.26
N GLY A 125 10.39 10.01 -6.96
CA GLY A 125 10.82 10.94 -5.94
C GLY A 125 12.02 11.79 -6.38
N SER A 126 12.12 12.99 -5.81
CA SER A 126 13.20 13.95 -6.04
C SER A 126 13.54 14.65 -4.72
N SER A 127 14.39 15.66 -4.77
CA SER A 127 14.66 16.53 -3.61
C SER A 127 13.42 17.31 -3.14
N THR A 128 12.42 17.49 -4.00
CA THR A 128 11.20 18.28 -3.75
C THR A 128 9.92 17.44 -3.73
N ALA A 129 9.95 16.20 -4.27
CA ALA A 129 8.79 15.32 -4.35
C ALA A 129 9.06 13.99 -3.63
N ALA A 130 8.12 13.56 -2.79
CA ALA A 130 8.22 12.29 -2.10
C ALA A 130 8.09 11.11 -3.07
N ARG A 131 8.91 10.08 -2.87
CA ARG A 131 8.76 8.81 -3.58
C ARG A 131 7.50 8.10 -3.12
N LYS A 132 6.70 7.58 -4.07
CA LYS A 132 5.46 6.83 -3.79
C LYS A 132 5.56 5.40 -4.32
N THR A 133 4.94 4.47 -3.62
CA THR A 133 4.72 3.11 -4.10
C THR A 133 3.47 3.05 -4.95
N GLY A 134 3.44 2.18 -5.96
CA GLY A 134 2.23 1.89 -6.70
C GLY A 134 1.22 1.12 -5.84
N GLY A 135 -0.03 1.57 -5.85
CA GLY A 135 -1.11 0.87 -5.18
C GLY A 135 -1.55 -0.40 -5.92
N VAL A 136 -2.28 -1.30 -5.26
CA VAL A 136 -2.82 -2.51 -5.88
C VAL A 136 -3.62 -2.22 -7.16
N PRO A 137 -4.48 -1.19 -7.22
CA PRO A 137 -5.21 -0.85 -8.44
C PRO A 137 -4.32 -0.56 -9.65
N SER A 138 -3.11 -0.01 -9.44
CA SER A 138 -2.19 0.31 -10.54
C SER A 138 -1.62 -0.91 -11.27
N TRP A 139 -1.73 -2.11 -10.66
CA TRP A 139 -1.31 -3.39 -11.25
C TRP A 139 -2.42 -4.11 -12.03
N LEU A 140 -3.67 -3.64 -11.90
CA LEU A 140 -4.82 -4.26 -12.55
C LEU A 140 -4.94 -3.73 -13.98
N ILE A 141 -4.71 -4.60 -14.98
CA ILE A 141 -4.72 -4.26 -16.41
C ILE A 141 -5.99 -4.78 -17.07
N THR A 142 -6.39 -6.01 -16.73
CA THR A 142 -7.49 -6.73 -17.38
C THR A 142 -8.46 -7.30 -16.34
N ASN A 143 -9.64 -7.72 -16.78
CA ASN A 143 -10.69 -8.31 -15.93
C ASN A 143 -11.17 -7.36 -14.81
N VAL A 144 -11.19 -6.07 -15.10
CA VAL A 144 -11.72 -5.03 -14.23
C VAL A 144 -13.10 -4.62 -14.71
N ASN A 145 -14.05 -4.53 -13.78
CA ASN A 145 -15.40 -4.06 -14.05
C ASN A 145 -15.60 -2.71 -13.36
N PHE A 146 -15.66 -1.66 -14.16
CA PHE A 146 -15.94 -0.31 -13.68
C PHE A 146 -17.42 0.01 -13.84
N GLN A 147 -18.00 0.62 -12.83
CA GLN A 147 -19.36 1.10 -12.91
C GLN A 147 -19.47 2.18 -14.01
N SER A 148 -20.40 1.99 -14.95
CA SER A 148 -20.67 2.97 -16.00
C SER A 148 -21.07 4.32 -15.40
N GLY A 149 -20.43 5.39 -15.85
CA GLY A 149 -20.69 6.76 -15.36
C GLY A 149 -19.78 7.23 -14.22
N ASN A 150 -18.89 6.40 -13.72
CA ASN A 150 -17.87 6.84 -12.78
C ASN A 150 -16.68 7.42 -13.55
N SER A 151 -16.43 8.72 -13.38
CA SER A 151 -15.32 9.44 -14.03
C SER A 151 -13.96 9.21 -13.36
N GLY A 152 -13.86 8.19 -12.51
CA GLY A 152 -12.61 7.77 -11.90
C GLY A 152 -11.62 7.27 -12.95
N ALA A 153 -10.35 7.66 -12.85
CA ALA A 153 -9.33 7.13 -13.71
C ALA A 153 -9.23 5.61 -13.53
N ASN A 154 -9.37 4.89 -14.62
CA ASN A 154 -9.17 3.45 -14.63
C ASN A 154 -7.75 3.14 -14.12
N PRO A 155 -7.56 2.16 -13.21
CA PRO A 155 -6.25 1.65 -12.96
C PRO A 155 -5.76 1.01 -14.26
N THR A 156 -4.87 1.69 -14.95
CA THR A 156 -4.23 1.18 -16.18
C THR A 156 -2.76 0.95 -15.85
N GLY A 157 -2.43 -0.16 -15.21
CA GLY A 157 -1.06 -0.61 -15.19
C GLY A 157 -0.60 -0.84 -16.63
N ASP A 158 0.64 -0.49 -16.96
CA ASP A 158 1.23 -0.83 -18.26
C ASP A 158 1.83 -2.24 -18.28
N GLY A 159 1.73 -2.97 -17.16
CA GLY A 159 2.25 -4.32 -17.00
C GLY A 159 3.76 -4.40 -16.79
N THR A 160 4.49 -3.31 -16.95
CA THR A 160 5.95 -3.27 -16.83
C THR A 160 6.42 -2.49 -15.62
N ASP A 161 5.67 -1.50 -15.22
CA ASP A 161 5.88 -0.70 -14.02
C ASP A 161 4.52 -0.34 -13.44
N ALA A 162 4.44 -0.14 -12.13
CA ALA A 162 3.23 0.44 -11.59
C ALA A 162 3.03 1.80 -12.24
N ARG A 163 1.81 2.02 -12.70
CA ARG A 163 1.42 3.22 -13.41
C ARG A 163 2.00 4.49 -12.81
N THR A 164 2.53 5.36 -13.64
CA THR A 164 2.83 6.74 -13.25
C THR A 164 1.53 7.48 -12.91
N ASP A 165 1.51 8.17 -11.78
CA ASP A 165 0.39 9.00 -11.37
C ASP A 165 0.15 10.09 -12.45
N ASP A 166 -0.99 10.04 -13.11
CA ASP A 166 -1.41 11.04 -14.12
C ASP A 166 -2.11 12.25 -13.48
N GLY A 167 -2.14 12.32 -12.15
CA GLY A 167 -2.78 13.40 -11.40
C GLY A 167 -4.31 13.30 -11.32
N THR A 168 -4.91 12.26 -11.90
CA THR A 168 -6.37 12.05 -11.91
C THR A 168 -6.83 10.98 -10.92
N ALA A 169 -5.99 10.63 -9.94
CA ALA A 169 -6.32 9.65 -8.93
C ALA A 169 -7.58 10.07 -8.16
N THR A 170 -8.71 9.52 -8.51
CA THR A 170 -9.93 9.60 -7.73
C THR A 170 -9.95 8.47 -6.71
N ALA A 171 -10.19 8.82 -5.46
CA ALA A 171 -10.42 7.83 -4.41
C ALA A 171 -11.69 7.02 -4.75
N PHE A 172 -11.63 5.72 -4.48
CA PHE A 172 -12.82 4.86 -4.48
C PHE A 172 -13.74 5.24 -3.34
#